data_aa03873d3163ac98b024d0922ef79800
#
_entry.id   aa03873d3163ac98b024d0922ef79800
#
_cell.length_a   1.000
_cell.length_b   1.000
_cell.length_c   1.000
_cell.angle_alpha   90.00
_cell.angle_beta   90.00
_cell.angle_gamma   90.00
#
_symmetry.space_group_name_H-M   'P 1'
#
loop_
_entity.id
_entity.type
_entity.pdbx_description
1 polymer ?
#
loop_
_entity_poly.entity_id
_entity_poly.type
_entity_poly.pdbx_seq_one_letter_code
_entity_poly.pdbx_strand_id
1 'polypeptide(L)'
;MLLPNISIANERFIPLELFTGGDIRDDQEIIYTSANTIFGEKRRKKIVGPIDWKYPGTDEIIKVYKRTQKNKSGKVRKTQLFTVTNDGQCMGRVYDQRRSGTKYIKNGCKFPLGFWKKGETRTFSVTDRGSRTVELKILKLGKKPTSCVKYNWKLFDDATGKKLADNDYKFCKKRAMTSLLIRKIKD
;
A
#
# COMPACT_ATOMS: atom_id res chain seq x y z
N MET A 1 -42.57 -3.92 -20.34
CA MET A 1 -41.32 -3.15 -20.34
C MET A 1 -40.53 -3.61 -19.11
N LEU A 2 -39.55 -4.50 -19.28
CA LEU A 2 -38.74 -5.05 -18.20
C LEU A 2 -37.61 -4.07 -17.98
N LEU A 3 -37.54 -3.40 -16.81
CA LEU A 3 -36.41 -2.62 -16.40
C LEU A 3 -35.19 -3.55 -16.24
N PRO A 4 -34.05 -3.20 -16.82
CA PRO A 4 -32.86 -4.00 -16.61
C PRO A 4 -32.53 -4.00 -15.09
N ASN A 5 -32.46 -5.20 -14.52
CA ASN A 5 -31.88 -5.40 -13.19
C ASN A 5 -30.44 -4.87 -13.23
N ILE A 6 -30.24 -3.62 -12.85
CA ILE A 6 -28.93 -3.07 -12.58
C ILE A 6 -28.43 -3.80 -11.32
N SER A 7 -27.75 -4.89 -11.55
CA SER A 7 -26.93 -5.53 -10.54
C SER A 7 -25.99 -4.45 -9.98
N ILE A 8 -26.31 -3.93 -8.79
CA ILE A 8 -25.40 -3.08 -8.01
C ILE A 8 -24.26 -4.00 -7.57
N ALA A 9 -23.41 -4.29 -8.52
CA ALA A 9 -22.41 -5.32 -8.43
C ALA A 9 -21.23 -4.80 -7.59
N ASN A 10 -21.07 -5.36 -6.41
CA ASN A 10 -19.75 -5.63 -5.80
C ASN A 10 -18.76 -4.45 -5.70
N GLU A 11 -19.25 -3.22 -5.71
CA GLU A 11 -18.44 -2.02 -5.43
C GLU A 11 -18.32 -1.83 -3.93
N ARG A 12 -17.13 -1.50 -3.48
CA ARG A 12 -16.87 -1.23 -2.09
C ARG A 12 -15.86 -0.10 -1.93
N PHE A 13 -16.15 0.80 -1.00
CA PHE A 13 -15.18 1.78 -0.50
C PHE A 13 -14.12 1.07 0.36
N ILE A 14 -12.85 1.30 0.05
CA ILE A 14 -11.71 0.81 0.82
C ILE A 14 -11.18 1.98 1.64
N PRO A 15 -11.46 2.04 2.94
CA PRO A 15 -11.13 3.18 3.78
C PRO A 15 -9.66 3.16 4.22
N LEU A 16 -9.14 4.34 4.52
CA LEU A 16 -7.78 4.54 5.02
C LEU A 16 -7.51 3.78 6.33
N GLU A 17 -8.53 3.64 7.18
CA GLU A 17 -8.47 2.90 8.44
C GLU A 17 -8.11 1.41 8.25
N LEU A 18 -8.35 0.88 7.06
CA LEU A 18 -7.92 -0.46 6.72
C LEU A 18 -6.40 -0.57 6.71
N PHE A 19 -5.71 0.48 6.26
CA PHE A 19 -4.24 0.58 6.26
C PHE A 19 -3.69 0.87 7.66
N THR A 20 -4.30 1.78 8.39
CA THR A 20 -3.83 2.24 9.70
C THR A 20 -4.25 1.33 10.86
N GLY A 21 -5.20 0.40 10.63
CA GLY A 21 -5.69 -0.52 11.66
C GLY A 21 -6.80 0.04 12.54
N GLY A 22 -7.32 1.22 12.26
CA GLY A 22 -8.36 1.96 13.01
C GLY A 22 -7.95 3.40 13.25
N ASP A 23 -8.71 4.09 14.11
CA ASP A 23 -8.38 5.46 14.48
C ASP A 23 -7.01 5.50 15.14
N ILE A 24 -6.01 5.93 14.38
CA ILE A 24 -4.72 6.30 14.95
C ILE A 24 -4.92 7.67 15.57
N ARG A 25 -5.04 7.72 16.87
CA ARG A 25 -4.79 8.95 17.61
C ARG A 25 -3.31 9.28 17.46
N ASP A 26 -2.95 10.56 17.40
CA ASP A 26 -1.59 11.03 17.06
C ASP A 26 -0.45 10.42 17.90
N ASP A 27 -0.78 9.82 19.04
CA ASP A 27 0.13 9.20 20.00
C ASP A 27 0.07 7.65 20.03
N GLN A 28 -0.86 7.02 19.30
CA GLN A 28 -1.01 5.55 19.36
C GLN A 28 0.00 4.80 18.49
N GLU A 29 0.79 3.98 19.15
CA GLU A 29 1.66 3.00 18.52
C GLU A 29 0.90 1.72 18.16
N ILE A 30 0.66 1.47 16.88
CA ILE A 30 0.17 0.18 16.43
C ILE A 30 1.35 -0.78 16.30
N ILE A 31 1.55 -1.59 17.32
CA ILE A 31 2.53 -2.68 17.28
C ILE A 31 1.85 -3.92 16.72
N TYR A 32 2.33 -4.42 15.61
CA TYR A 32 1.91 -5.72 15.10
C TYR A 32 3.10 -6.57 14.68
N THR A 33 2.91 -7.87 14.83
CA THR A 33 3.89 -8.86 14.44
C THR A 33 3.55 -9.39 13.06
N SER A 34 4.45 -9.21 12.09
CA SER A 34 4.30 -9.82 10.77
C SER A 34 4.73 -11.28 10.83
N ALA A 35 3.78 -12.19 10.56
CA ALA A 35 4.07 -13.64 10.52
C ALA A 35 4.78 -14.08 9.23
N ASN A 36 4.89 -13.23 8.22
CA ASN A 36 5.45 -13.56 6.91
C ASN A 36 6.86 -13.01 6.76
N THR A 37 7.81 -13.66 7.36
CA THR A 37 9.20 -13.58 6.93
C THR A 37 9.62 -14.97 6.48
N ILE A 38 10.31 -15.04 5.36
CA ILE A 38 10.88 -16.27 4.79
C ILE A 38 11.72 -17.08 5.81
N PHE A 39 12.07 -16.44 6.94
CA PHE A 39 12.89 -17.00 8.03
C PHE A 39 12.22 -16.98 9.41
N GLY A 40 10.90 -16.85 9.50
CA GLY A 40 10.18 -16.86 10.78
C GLY A 40 10.46 -15.71 11.74
N GLU A 41 11.21 -14.69 11.32
CA GLU A 41 11.51 -13.53 12.16
C GLU A 41 10.25 -12.70 12.45
N LYS A 42 9.88 -12.60 13.73
CA LYS A 42 8.86 -11.67 14.17
C LYS A 42 9.41 -10.24 14.08
N ARG A 43 8.88 -9.42 13.17
CA ARG A 43 9.27 -8.01 13.00
C ARG A 43 8.20 -7.10 13.57
N ARG A 44 8.62 -6.20 14.45
CA ARG A 44 7.74 -5.15 14.97
C ARG A 44 7.63 -4.02 13.96
N LYS A 45 6.42 -3.57 13.68
CA LYS A 45 6.15 -2.45 12.79
C LYS A 45 5.28 -1.45 13.53
N LYS A 46 5.63 -0.17 13.38
CA LYS A 46 4.90 0.97 13.92
C LYS A 46 4.44 1.84 12.76
N ILE A 47 3.19 2.29 12.80
CA ILE A 47 2.66 3.32 11.90
C ILE A 47 2.25 4.49 12.77
N VAL A 48 2.64 5.69 12.39
CA VAL A 48 2.22 6.95 13.00
C VAL A 48 1.84 7.94 11.90
N GLY A 49 0.95 8.84 12.19
CA GLY A 49 0.52 9.90 11.28
C GLY A 49 -0.99 10.14 11.33
N PRO A 50 -1.48 11.10 10.54
CA PRO A 50 -0.70 11.87 9.57
C PRO A 50 0.27 12.85 10.23
N ILE A 51 1.47 13.00 9.67
CA ILE A 51 2.46 14.00 10.05
C ILE A 51 2.83 14.83 8.83
N ASP A 52 3.20 16.09 9.04
CA ASP A 52 3.73 16.94 7.98
C ASP A 52 5.13 16.48 7.60
N TRP A 53 5.39 16.42 6.31
CA TRP A 53 6.69 16.06 5.76
C TRP A 53 6.99 16.89 4.52
N LYS A 54 8.14 17.55 4.53
CA LYS A 54 8.63 18.32 3.38
C LYS A 54 9.27 17.37 2.37
N TYR A 55 8.80 17.43 1.12
CA TYR A 55 9.38 16.62 0.06
C TYR A 55 10.78 17.16 -0.27
N PRO A 56 11.83 16.33 -0.28
CA PRO A 56 13.19 16.78 -0.51
C PRO A 56 13.38 17.48 -1.87
N GLY A 57 14.06 18.62 -1.86
CA GLY A 57 14.31 19.41 -3.05
C GLY A 57 13.13 20.29 -3.50
N THR A 58 12.08 20.40 -2.69
CA THR A 58 10.91 21.24 -2.95
C THR A 58 10.46 21.94 -1.67
N ASP A 59 9.54 22.92 -1.80
CA ASP A 59 8.83 23.52 -0.66
C ASP A 59 7.48 22.83 -0.37
N GLU A 60 7.18 21.74 -1.08
CA GLU A 60 5.96 20.99 -0.94
C GLU A 60 5.92 20.26 0.43
N ILE A 61 4.90 20.57 1.24
CA ILE A 61 4.59 19.89 2.50
C ILE A 61 3.38 18.99 2.25
N ILE A 62 3.55 17.69 2.51
CA ILE A 62 2.48 16.70 2.36
C ILE A 62 2.21 15.96 3.67
N LYS A 63 0.98 15.52 3.87
CA LYS A 63 0.60 14.65 4.99
C LYS A 63 1.03 13.22 4.71
N VAL A 64 1.80 12.62 5.60
CA VAL A 64 2.30 11.26 5.44
C VAL A 64 2.05 10.39 6.67
N TYR A 65 1.92 9.09 6.43
CA TYR A 65 1.93 8.05 7.44
C TYR A 65 3.31 7.39 7.47
N LYS A 66 4.01 7.52 8.60
CA LYS A 66 5.35 6.97 8.80
C LYS A 66 5.27 5.55 9.32
N ARG A 67 5.78 4.58 8.55
CA ARG A 67 5.94 3.20 8.96
C ARG A 67 7.38 2.87 9.26
N THR A 68 7.67 2.48 10.49
CA THR A 68 8.97 1.95 10.89
C THR A 68 8.90 0.44 11.08
N GLN A 69 9.98 -0.25 10.78
CA GLN A 69 10.16 -1.68 11.03
C GLN A 69 11.42 -1.88 11.85
N LYS A 70 11.28 -2.53 13.00
CA LYS A 70 12.38 -2.87 13.91
C LYS A 70 12.66 -4.38 13.86
N ASN A 71 13.91 -4.77 14.10
CA ASN A 71 14.27 -6.18 14.33
C ASN A 71 13.97 -6.60 15.79
N LYS A 72 14.37 -7.82 16.16
CA LYS A 72 14.20 -8.34 17.52
C LYS A 72 14.90 -7.49 18.59
N SER A 73 16.07 -6.92 18.27
CA SER A 73 16.83 -6.05 19.18
C SER A 73 16.32 -4.61 19.24
N GLY A 74 15.19 -4.28 18.64
CA GLY A 74 14.61 -2.94 18.63
C GLY A 74 15.24 -1.97 17.61
N LYS A 75 16.30 -2.34 16.89
CA LYS A 75 16.95 -1.49 15.88
C LYS A 75 16.04 -1.29 14.67
N VAL A 76 15.90 -0.04 14.23
CA VAL A 76 15.15 0.29 13.00
C VAL A 76 15.89 -0.26 11.79
N ARG A 77 15.19 -1.08 10.99
CA ARG A 77 15.71 -1.67 9.75
C ARG A 77 15.16 -0.99 8.51
N LYS A 78 13.98 -0.39 8.64
CA LYS A 78 13.28 0.20 7.51
C LYS A 78 12.35 1.31 7.98
N THR A 79 12.39 2.44 7.28
CA THR A 79 11.43 3.54 7.41
C THR A 79 10.77 3.78 6.06
N GLN A 80 9.46 3.91 6.04
CA GLN A 80 8.69 4.22 4.84
C GLN A 80 7.67 5.29 5.16
N LEU A 81 7.49 6.23 4.22
CA LEU A 81 6.42 7.22 4.27
C LEU A 81 5.40 6.92 3.18
N PHE A 82 4.14 7.06 3.53
CA PHE A 82 3.02 6.84 2.63
C PHE A 82 2.11 8.06 2.66
N THR A 83 1.55 8.41 1.50
CA THR A 83 0.51 9.43 1.37
C THR A 83 -0.65 8.92 0.53
N VAL A 84 -1.82 9.49 0.70
CA VAL A 84 -2.97 9.23 -0.17
C VAL A 84 -2.75 9.98 -1.48
N THR A 85 -3.03 9.34 -2.61
CA THR A 85 -3.01 10.00 -3.92
C THR A 85 -4.08 11.07 -4.01
N ASN A 86 -3.87 12.10 -4.84
CA ASN A 86 -4.78 13.26 -4.92
C ASN A 86 -6.22 12.87 -5.28
N ASP A 87 -6.40 11.80 -6.06
CA ASP A 87 -7.70 11.25 -6.42
C ASP A 87 -8.32 10.38 -5.31
N GLY A 88 -7.62 10.17 -4.19
CA GLY A 88 -8.06 9.33 -3.08
C GLY A 88 -8.12 7.81 -3.39
N GLN A 89 -7.70 7.40 -4.58
CA GLN A 89 -7.88 6.02 -5.06
C GLN A 89 -6.76 5.07 -4.64
N CYS A 90 -5.66 5.62 -4.12
CA CYS A 90 -4.51 4.82 -3.73
C CYS A 90 -3.76 5.42 -2.55
N MET A 91 -3.16 4.57 -1.74
CA MET A 91 -2.09 4.99 -0.85
C MET A 91 -0.74 4.71 -1.51
N GLY A 92 -0.01 5.77 -1.78
CA GLY A 92 1.30 5.75 -2.40
C GLY A 92 2.44 5.78 -1.39
N ARG A 93 3.54 5.13 -1.73
CA ARG A 93 4.78 5.25 -0.97
C ARG A 93 5.64 6.36 -1.57
N VAL A 94 5.97 7.37 -0.77
CA VAL A 94 6.78 8.53 -1.20
C VAL A 94 8.24 8.47 -0.71
N TYR A 95 8.53 7.60 0.27
CA TYR A 95 9.87 7.45 0.83
C TYR A 95 10.11 6.01 1.29
N ASP A 96 11.31 5.48 1.03
CA ASP A 96 11.75 4.16 1.49
C ASP A 96 13.23 4.21 1.89
N GLN A 97 13.51 4.16 3.18
CA GLN A 97 14.86 4.07 3.74
C GLN A 97 15.11 2.65 4.25
N ARG A 98 16.18 2.06 3.81
CA ARG A 98 16.68 0.74 4.22
C ARG A 98 18.18 0.81 4.48
N ARG A 99 18.76 -0.29 4.98
CA ARG A 99 20.22 -0.42 5.10
C ARG A 99 20.95 -0.20 3.76
N SER A 100 20.32 -0.58 2.65
CA SER A 100 20.86 -0.44 1.29
C SER A 100 20.70 0.96 0.68
N GLY A 101 20.19 1.95 1.45
CA GLY A 101 20.04 3.32 1.00
C GLY A 101 18.63 3.87 1.10
N THR A 102 18.48 5.10 0.66
CA THR A 102 17.23 5.88 0.68
C THR A 102 16.71 6.09 -0.75
N LYS A 103 15.40 6.00 -0.91
CA LYS A 103 14.69 6.28 -2.16
C LYS A 103 13.54 7.24 -1.90
N TYR A 104 13.41 8.23 -2.78
CA TYR A 104 12.24 9.10 -2.89
C TYR A 104 11.41 8.64 -4.07
N ILE A 105 10.09 8.62 -3.92
CA ILE A 105 9.17 8.04 -4.92
C ILE A 105 8.02 9.05 -5.12
N LYS A 106 7.88 9.59 -6.33
CA LYS A 106 6.71 10.40 -6.67
C LYS A 106 5.54 9.48 -7.05
N ASN A 107 4.35 9.78 -6.53
CA ASN A 107 3.08 9.15 -6.93
C ASN A 107 3.09 7.61 -6.94
N GLY A 108 3.81 7.02 -6.01
CA GLY A 108 4.03 5.57 -5.96
C GLY A 108 2.85 4.79 -5.38
N CYS A 109 1.81 4.53 -6.17
CA CYS A 109 0.67 3.71 -5.73
C CYS A 109 1.10 2.34 -5.19
N LYS A 110 0.58 1.96 -4.04
CA LYS A 110 0.89 0.66 -3.41
C LYS A 110 -0.31 -0.06 -2.83
N PHE A 111 -1.30 0.64 -2.34
CA PHE A 111 -2.47 0.06 -1.70
C PHE A 111 -3.73 0.70 -2.26
N PRO A 112 -4.76 -0.10 -2.65
CA PRO A 112 -6.02 0.44 -3.13
C PRO A 112 -6.75 1.16 -1.99
N LEU A 113 -7.30 2.33 -2.29
CA LEU A 113 -8.21 3.11 -1.44
C LEU A 113 -9.38 3.60 -2.30
N GLY A 114 -10.44 4.11 -1.66
CA GLY A 114 -11.60 4.63 -2.37
C GLY A 114 -12.49 3.53 -2.93
N PHE A 115 -13.35 3.87 -3.90
CA PHE A 115 -14.32 2.96 -4.49
C PHE A 115 -13.69 2.05 -5.54
N TRP A 116 -13.91 0.74 -5.38
CA TRP A 116 -13.41 -0.30 -6.27
C TRP A 116 -14.43 -1.40 -6.46
N LYS A 117 -14.44 -1.99 -7.66
CA LYS A 117 -15.20 -3.21 -7.99
C LYS A 117 -14.30 -4.44 -7.97
N LYS A 118 -14.88 -5.61 -7.68
CA LYS A 118 -14.17 -6.87 -7.85
C LYS A 118 -13.85 -7.05 -9.34
N GLY A 119 -12.60 -7.41 -9.65
CA GLY A 119 -12.09 -7.56 -11.00
C GLY A 119 -11.58 -6.26 -11.65
N GLU A 120 -11.89 -5.12 -11.06
CA GLU A 120 -11.44 -3.82 -11.56
C GLU A 120 -9.92 -3.71 -11.54
N THR A 121 -9.37 -3.10 -12.59
CA THR A 121 -7.95 -2.79 -12.75
C THR A 121 -7.78 -1.29 -12.97
N ARG A 122 -6.84 -0.67 -12.25
CA ARG A 122 -6.40 0.72 -12.48
C ARG A 122 -4.90 0.76 -12.65
N THR A 123 -4.43 1.74 -13.43
CA THR A 123 -3.01 1.99 -13.67
C THR A 123 -2.59 3.31 -13.04
N PHE A 124 -1.37 3.34 -12.50
CA PHE A 124 -0.80 4.50 -11.83
C PHE A 124 0.65 4.68 -12.29
N SER A 125 1.03 5.90 -12.62
CA SER A 125 2.42 6.23 -12.91
C SER A 125 3.24 6.32 -11.64
N VAL A 126 4.47 5.81 -11.69
CA VAL A 126 5.43 5.81 -10.59
C VAL A 126 6.79 6.27 -11.10
N THR A 127 7.35 7.29 -10.46
CA THR A 127 8.70 7.77 -10.75
C THR A 127 9.61 7.53 -9.55
N ASP A 128 10.33 6.41 -9.51
CA ASP A 128 11.33 6.16 -8.46
C ASP A 128 12.76 6.04 -9.03
N ARG A 129 12.96 5.26 -10.08
CA ARG A 129 14.22 5.06 -10.79
C ARG A 129 13.93 4.89 -12.28
N GLY A 130 13.43 5.94 -12.90
CA GLY A 130 12.84 5.91 -14.23
C GLY A 130 11.32 5.90 -14.18
N SER A 131 10.70 6.07 -15.33
CA SER A 131 9.24 6.00 -15.47
C SER A 131 8.78 4.56 -15.35
N ARG A 132 7.78 4.33 -14.51
CA ARG A 132 7.20 3.01 -14.27
C ARG A 132 5.69 3.10 -14.13
N THR A 133 5.02 2.04 -14.53
CA THR A 133 3.58 1.89 -14.37
C THR A 133 3.27 0.79 -13.36
N VAL A 134 2.38 1.08 -12.43
CA VAL A 134 1.76 0.10 -11.55
C VAL A 134 0.38 -0.25 -12.10
N GLU A 135 0.12 -1.52 -12.32
CA GLU A 135 -1.22 -2.07 -12.54
C GLU A 135 -1.70 -2.73 -11.24
N LEU A 136 -2.83 -2.26 -10.73
CA LEU A 136 -3.43 -2.79 -9.52
C LEU A 136 -4.83 -3.33 -9.83
N LYS A 137 -5.04 -4.64 -9.63
CA LYS A 137 -6.30 -5.34 -9.87
C LYS A 137 -6.89 -5.87 -8.58
N ILE A 138 -8.16 -5.60 -8.34
CA ILE A 138 -8.89 -6.15 -7.19
C ILE A 138 -9.31 -7.59 -7.48
N LEU A 139 -8.81 -8.53 -6.69
CA LEU A 139 -9.12 -9.95 -6.81
C LEU A 139 -10.31 -10.36 -5.94
N LYS A 140 -10.42 -9.76 -4.74
CA LYS A 140 -11.51 -10.06 -3.79
C LYS A 140 -11.79 -8.86 -2.89
N LEU A 141 -13.06 -8.50 -2.78
CA LEU A 141 -13.59 -7.55 -1.80
C LEU A 141 -14.43 -8.32 -0.77
N GLY A 142 -14.17 -8.10 0.51
CA GLY A 142 -15.05 -8.61 1.56
C GLY A 142 -16.31 -7.74 1.69
N LYS A 143 -17.41 -8.30 2.18
CA LYS A 143 -18.72 -7.61 2.27
C LYS A 143 -18.70 -6.42 3.24
N LYS A 144 -17.98 -6.51 4.36
CA LYS A 144 -17.93 -5.45 5.39
C LYS A 144 -16.80 -4.45 5.11
N PRO A 145 -16.95 -3.16 5.45
CA PRO A 145 -15.88 -2.15 5.30
C PRO A 145 -14.54 -2.56 5.93
N THR A 146 -14.59 -3.29 7.04
CA THR A 146 -13.41 -3.79 7.76
C THR A 146 -12.85 -5.11 7.22
N SER A 147 -13.52 -5.74 6.24
CA SER A 147 -13.05 -7.00 5.65
C SER A 147 -11.77 -6.79 4.86
N CYS A 148 -10.95 -7.83 4.78
CA CYS A 148 -9.74 -7.80 3.97
C CYS A 148 -10.06 -7.63 2.48
N VAL A 149 -9.14 -6.96 1.79
CA VAL A 149 -9.09 -6.86 0.32
C VAL A 149 -7.94 -7.74 -0.17
N LYS A 150 -8.17 -8.52 -1.23
CA LYS A 150 -7.10 -9.17 -2.00
C LYS A 150 -6.92 -8.44 -3.31
N TYR A 151 -5.69 -8.13 -3.68
CA TYR A 151 -5.37 -7.47 -4.93
C TYR A 151 -4.07 -7.99 -5.52
N ASN A 152 -3.98 -7.95 -6.84
CA ASN A 152 -2.75 -8.14 -7.59
C ASN A 152 -2.10 -6.77 -7.83
N TRP A 153 -0.79 -6.71 -7.73
CA TRP A 153 0.02 -5.52 -7.95
C TRP A 153 1.16 -5.89 -8.87
N LYS A 154 1.18 -5.31 -10.06
CA LYS A 154 2.25 -5.47 -11.04
C LYS A 154 3.00 -4.16 -11.20
N LEU A 155 4.29 -4.25 -11.48
CA LEU A 155 5.15 -3.12 -11.78
C LEU A 155 5.81 -3.35 -13.13
N PHE A 156 5.72 -2.36 -14.00
CA PHE A 156 6.34 -2.38 -15.32
C PHE A 156 7.37 -1.25 -15.42
N ASP A 157 8.44 -1.51 -16.17
CA ASP A 157 9.37 -0.50 -16.65
C ASP A 157 8.82 0.08 -17.95
N ASP A 158 8.55 1.39 -17.99
CA ASP A 158 7.88 2.00 -19.14
C ASP A 158 8.77 2.10 -20.37
N ALA A 159 10.10 2.17 -20.17
CA ALA A 159 11.05 2.26 -21.29
C ALA A 159 11.19 0.94 -22.04
N THR A 160 11.06 -0.19 -21.32
CA THR A 160 11.31 -1.52 -21.90
C THR A 160 10.06 -2.38 -21.98
N GLY A 161 8.95 -1.95 -21.37
CA GLY A 161 7.74 -2.76 -21.18
C GLY A 161 7.94 -3.98 -20.26
N LYS A 162 9.13 -4.16 -19.70
CA LYS A 162 9.45 -5.30 -18.85
C LYS A 162 8.64 -5.30 -17.56
N LYS A 163 8.06 -6.44 -17.23
CA LYS A 163 7.39 -6.64 -15.95
C LYS A 163 8.44 -6.89 -14.87
N LEU A 164 8.56 -5.94 -13.92
CA LEU A 164 9.53 -5.96 -12.82
C LEU A 164 9.01 -6.66 -11.57
N ALA A 165 7.69 -6.72 -11.39
CA ALA A 165 7.07 -7.43 -10.27
C ALA A 165 5.65 -7.85 -10.61
N ASP A 166 5.20 -8.97 -10.03
CA ASP A 166 3.82 -9.47 -10.12
C ASP A 166 3.50 -10.19 -8.80
N ASN A 167 2.74 -9.53 -7.93
CA ASN A 167 2.51 -9.99 -6.58
C ASN A 167 1.04 -9.93 -6.19
N ASP A 168 0.55 -10.98 -5.54
CA ASP A 168 -0.76 -10.97 -4.92
C ASP A 168 -0.65 -10.62 -3.43
N TYR A 169 -1.48 -9.68 -2.99
CA TYR A 169 -1.49 -9.18 -1.62
C TYR A 169 -2.85 -9.34 -0.96
N LYS A 170 -2.83 -9.49 0.36
CA LYS A 170 -3.99 -9.37 1.24
C LYS A 170 -3.80 -8.19 2.17
N PHE A 171 -4.76 -7.26 2.16
CA PHE A 171 -4.77 -6.03 2.93
C PHE A 171 -5.90 -6.09 3.97
N CYS A 172 -5.58 -6.00 5.27
CA CYS A 172 -6.52 -6.23 6.36
C CYS A 172 -6.32 -5.24 7.51
N LYS A 173 -7.42 -4.74 8.09
CA LYS A 173 -7.42 -3.87 9.27
C LYS A 173 -6.66 -4.47 10.45
N LYS A 174 -6.97 -5.71 10.85
CA LYS A 174 -6.35 -6.35 12.03
C LYS A 174 -4.83 -6.50 11.96
N ARG A 175 -4.24 -6.36 10.78
CA ARG A 175 -2.80 -6.50 10.58
C ARG A 175 -2.14 -5.18 10.19
N ALA A 176 -2.93 -4.11 10.04
CA ALA A 176 -2.50 -2.78 9.55
C ALA A 176 -1.49 -2.86 8.41
N MET A 177 -1.55 -3.93 7.58
CA MET A 177 -0.60 -4.21 6.51
C MET A 177 -1.07 -5.27 5.55
N THR A 178 -0.54 -5.14 4.34
CA THR A 178 -0.57 -6.18 3.33
C THR A 178 0.30 -7.36 3.72
N SER A 179 -0.26 -8.55 3.60
CA SER A 179 0.52 -9.79 3.51
C SER A 179 0.75 -10.11 2.04
N LEU A 180 2.00 -10.35 1.66
CA LEU A 180 2.31 -10.96 0.38
C LEU A 180 1.75 -12.38 0.39
N LEU A 181 0.89 -12.71 -0.58
CA LEU A 181 0.32 -14.04 -0.74
C LEU A 181 1.14 -14.86 -1.74
N ILE A 182 1.42 -14.27 -2.89
CA ILE A 182 2.10 -14.93 -4.00
C ILE A 182 3.07 -13.94 -4.65
N ARG A 183 4.30 -14.37 -4.91
CA ARG A 183 5.25 -13.71 -5.79
C ARG A 183 5.31 -14.53 -7.07
N LYS A 184 4.88 -13.97 -8.21
CA LYS A 184 4.79 -14.66 -9.50
C LYS A 184 6.04 -14.47 -10.36
N ILE A 185 6.84 -13.43 -10.07
CA ILE A 185 8.13 -13.22 -10.70
C ILE A 185 9.19 -13.52 -9.66
N LYS A 186 10.02 -14.50 -9.95
CA LYS A 186 11.29 -14.69 -9.23
C LYS A 186 12.31 -13.71 -9.81
N ASP A 187 13.11 -13.12 -8.95
CA ASP A 187 14.29 -12.32 -9.33
C ASP A 187 15.32 -13.22 -10.00
#